data_cd4fcde699cbf24811f118f90abf5f9a
#
_entry.id   cd4fcde699cbf24811f118f90abf5f9a
#
_cell.length_a   1.000
_cell.length_b   1.000
_cell.length_c   1.000
_cell.angle_alpha   90.00
_cell.angle_beta   90.00
_cell.angle_gamma   90.00
#
_symmetry.space_group_name_H-M   'P 1'
#
loop_
_entity.id
_entity.type
_entity.pdbx_description
1 polymer ?
#
loop_
_entity_poly.entity_id
_entity_poly.type
_entity_poly.pdbx_seq_one_letter_code
_entity_poly.pdbx_strand_id
1 'polypeptide(L)'
;PKLDLNGFDAFAKVRILSALAFNTKISKYKCLMEGIEKIELKDIEIASQLDLRIKLLGICEIINGSLFETVHPCLVSKNSYIGNVSGVMNAVILEGKPVGENILQGEGAGPGPTSSSLLSDLLSILKGDIKKPFGIPNNKRKSIKCYNVNNYTNSLYLRFEVKDIPGVLSKITKRLAKYKISVKRLIQTPDKKNNKATVVIITHK
;
A
#
# COMPACT_ATOMS: atom_id res chain seq x y z
N PRO A 1 -4.68 -17.81 -2.22
CA PRO A 1 -5.56 -16.71 -2.63
C PRO A 1 -6.04 -15.85 -1.45
N LYS A 2 -6.53 -16.45 -0.32
CA LYS A 2 -7.08 -15.68 0.80
C LYS A 2 -6.04 -14.76 1.46
N LEU A 3 -4.81 -15.22 1.65
CA LEU A 3 -3.71 -14.44 2.25
C LEU A 3 -3.27 -13.29 1.36
N ASP A 4 -3.41 -13.43 0.04
CA ASP A 4 -3.09 -12.38 -0.93
C ASP A 4 -4.17 -11.29 -0.91
N LEU A 5 -5.44 -11.70 -0.91
CA LEU A 5 -6.58 -10.78 -0.95
C LEU A 5 -6.71 -9.94 0.31
N ASN A 6 -6.44 -10.52 1.49
CA ASN A 6 -6.52 -9.81 2.77
C ASN A 6 -5.26 -8.99 3.10
N GLY A 7 -4.21 -9.05 2.26
CA GLY A 7 -2.98 -8.30 2.41
C GLY A 7 -1.95 -8.90 3.37
N PHE A 8 -2.18 -10.08 3.92
CA PHE A 8 -1.27 -10.69 4.91
C PHE A 8 0.09 -11.04 4.31
N ASP A 9 0.12 -11.61 3.09
CA ASP A 9 1.36 -11.93 2.38
C ASP A 9 2.19 -10.65 2.12
N ALA A 10 1.56 -9.61 1.58
CA ALA A 10 2.21 -8.32 1.38
C ALA A 10 2.75 -7.74 2.69
N PHE A 11 2.00 -7.88 3.78
CA PHE A 11 2.43 -7.39 5.09
C PHE A 11 3.63 -8.14 5.66
N ALA A 12 3.69 -9.47 5.48
CA ALA A 12 4.85 -10.26 5.87
C ALA A 12 6.11 -9.81 5.10
N LYS A 13 5.98 -9.57 3.78
CA LYS A 13 7.06 -9.05 2.92
C LYS A 13 7.53 -7.66 3.37
N VAL A 14 6.60 -6.74 3.68
CA VAL A 14 6.92 -5.39 4.19
C VAL A 14 7.73 -5.48 5.48
N ARG A 15 7.35 -6.33 6.42
CA ARG A 15 8.09 -6.52 7.67
C ARG A 15 9.52 -7.01 7.48
N ILE A 16 9.72 -7.93 6.54
CA ILE A 16 11.06 -8.40 6.19
C ILE A 16 11.88 -7.27 5.56
N LEU A 17 11.29 -6.55 4.60
CA LEU A 17 11.98 -5.45 3.91
C LEU A 17 12.29 -4.29 4.86
N SER A 18 11.36 -3.91 5.75
CA SER A 18 11.61 -2.85 6.74
C SER A 18 12.71 -3.24 7.73
N ALA A 19 12.71 -4.52 8.15
CA ALA A 19 13.74 -5.04 9.03
C ALA A 19 15.13 -5.03 8.37
N LEU A 20 15.22 -5.26 7.07
CA LEU A 20 16.45 -5.14 6.29
C LEU A 20 16.87 -3.67 6.12
N ALA A 21 15.95 -2.82 5.63
CA ALA A 21 16.24 -1.44 5.28
C ALA A 21 16.65 -0.60 6.50
N PHE A 22 16.00 -0.80 7.65
CA PHE A 22 16.21 0.00 8.84
C PHE A 22 17.06 -0.68 9.93
N ASN A 23 17.58 -1.88 9.63
CA ASN A 23 18.34 -2.67 10.60
C ASN A 23 17.60 -2.86 11.95
N THR A 24 16.32 -3.20 11.88
CA THR A 24 15.45 -3.38 13.03
C THR A 24 15.08 -4.82 13.26
N LYS A 25 14.66 -5.14 14.47
CA LYS A 25 13.94 -6.39 14.74
C LYS A 25 12.59 -6.35 14.04
N ILE A 26 12.10 -7.50 13.57
CA ILE A 26 10.74 -7.59 13.02
C ILE A 26 9.75 -7.16 14.11
N SER A 27 8.92 -6.19 13.78
CA SER A 27 7.92 -5.64 14.68
C SER A 27 6.89 -6.71 15.09
N LYS A 28 6.53 -6.77 16.36
CA LYS A 28 5.43 -7.61 16.87
C LYS A 28 4.10 -6.84 16.97
N TYR A 29 4.13 -5.55 16.72
CA TYR A 29 2.95 -4.69 16.85
C TYR A 29 2.00 -4.86 15.66
N LYS A 30 0.71 -4.69 15.91
CA LYS A 30 -0.29 -4.60 14.84
C LYS A 30 -0.16 -3.26 14.15
N CYS A 31 0.01 -3.28 12.84
CA CYS A 31 -0.01 -2.11 11.98
C CYS A 31 -1.32 -2.10 11.16
N LEU A 32 -1.60 -1.02 10.45
CA LEU A 32 -2.74 -0.97 9.55
C LEU A 32 -2.50 -1.99 8.42
N MET A 33 -3.39 -2.97 8.34
CA MET A 33 -3.42 -3.95 7.26
C MET A 33 -4.83 -4.05 6.72
N GLU A 34 -5.01 -3.68 5.47
CA GLU A 34 -6.26 -3.79 4.73
C GLU A 34 -5.97 -4.40 3.35
N GLY A 35 -6.72 -5.45 3.02
CA GLY A 35 -6.65 -6.11 1.72
C GLY A 35 -7.53 -5.44 0.67
N ILE A 36 -7.67 -6.12 -0.47
CA ILE A 36 -8.46 -5.64 -1.62
C ILE A 36 -9.88 -6.18 -1.65
N GLU A 37 -10.30 -6.92 -0.62
CA GLU A 37 -11.61 -7.61 -0.58
C GLU A 37 -12.80 -6.65 -0.67
N LYS A 38 -12.64 -5.40 -0.25
CA LYS A 38 -13.69 -4.36 -0.29
C LYS A 38 -13.67 -3.50 -1.55
N ILE A 39 -12.70 -3.72 -2.44
CA ILE A 39 -12.60 -2.98 -3.70
C ILE A 39 -13.59 -3.57 -4.70
N GLU A 40 -14.47 -2.74 -5.20
CA GLU A 40 -15.48 -3.10 -6.19
C GLU A 40 -15.07 -2.64 -7.59
N LEU A 41 -15.67 -3.24 -8.62
CA LEU A 41 -15.38 -2.87 -10.01
C LEU A 41 -15.59 -1.36 -10.26
N LYS A 42 -16.64 -0.78 -9.68
CA LYS A 42 -16.89 0.67 -9.78
C LYS A 42 -15.79 1.55 -9.20
N ASP A 43 -15.07 1.08 -8.17
CA ASP A 43 -13.91 1.83 -7.65
C ASP A 43 -12.78 1.86 -8.68
N ILE A 44 -12.56 0.74 -9.37
CA ILE A 44 -11.54 0.61 -10.43
C ILE A 44 -11.91 1.50 -11.63
N GLU A 45 -13.17 1.52 -12.04
CA GLU A 45 -13.67 2.34 -13.13
C GLU A 45 -13.53 3.84 -12.82
N ILE A 46 -13.94 4.27 -11.64
CA ILE A 46 -13.80 5.67 -11.19
C ILE A 46 -12.32 6.07 -11.06
N ALA A 47 -11.49 5.21 -10.49
CA ALA A 47 -10.05 5.47 -10.45
C ALA A 47 -9.48 5.63 -11.87
N SER A 48 -9.91 4.79 -12.80
CA SER A 48 -9.48 4.86 -14.20
C SER A 48 -9.88 6.17 -14.88
N GLN A 49 -11.09 6.70 -14.62
CA GLN A 49 -11.55 8.00 -15.14
C GLN A 49 -10.73 9.18 -14.59
N LEU A 50 -10.08 8.99 -13.45
CA LEU A 50 -9.22 9.98 -12.79
C LEU A 50 -7.74 9.85 -13.17
N ASP A 51 -7.39 9.01 -14.14
CA ASP A 51 -6.00 8.63 -14.48
C ASP A 51 -5.22 8.02 -13.31
N LEU A 52 -5.95 7.30 -12.46
CA LEU A 52 -5.42 6.58 -11.31
C LEU A 52 -5.63 5.06 -11.46
N ARG A 53 -4.86 4.29 -10.73
CA ARG A 53 -5.03 2.86 -10.51
C ARG A 53 -5.07 2.56 -9.04
N ILE A 54 -5.85 1.55 -8.65
CA ILE A 54 -5.82 1.02 -7.29
C ILE A 54 -4.77 -0.09 -7.24
N LYS A 55 -3.80 0.05 -6.32
CA LYS A 55 -2.76 -0.95 -6.07
C LYS A 55 -2.71 -1.26 -4.58
N LEU A 56 -2.53 -2.54 -4.23
CA LEU A 56 -2.20 -2.92 -2.87
C LEU A 56 -0.74 -2.56 -2.62
N LEU A 57 -0.49 -1.59 -1.76
CA LEU A 57 0.87 -1.14 -1.44
C LEU A 57 1.25 -1.51 -0.01
N GLY A 58 2.45 -2.02 0.13
CA GLY A 58 3.15 -2.08 1.40
C GLY A 58 4.07 -0.88 1.53
N ILE A 59 3.94 -0.12 2.61
CA ILE A 59 4.70 1.10 2.87
C ILE A 59 5.42 0.94 4.20
N CYS A 60 6.71 1.25 4.24
CA CYS A 60 7.47 1.33 5.47
C CYS A 60 8.41 2.54 5.46
N GLU A 61 8.45 3.27 6.56
CA GLU A 61 9.28 4.46 6.75
C GLU A 61 9.60 4.71 8.23
N ILE A 62 10.62 5.51 8.49
CA ILE A 62 10.89 6.01 9.85
C ILE A 62 10.33 7.43 9.95
N ILE A 63 9.30 7.59 10.79
CA ILE A 63 8.66 8.87 11.08
C ILE A 63 8.99 9.26 12.52
N ASN A 64 9.70 10.37 12.71
CA ASN A 64 10.09 10.87 14.03
C ASN A 64 10.72 9.79 14.94
N GLY A 65 11.61 8.96 14.37
CA GLY A 65 12.29 7.89 15.08
C GLY A 65 11.43 6.66 15.40
N SER A 66 10.21 6.60 14.92
CA SER A 66 9.29 5.46 15.04
C SER A 66 9.09 4.76 13.71
N LEU A 67 8.93 3.45 13.72
CA LEU A 67 8.72 2.64 12.53
C LEU A 67 7.25 2.65 12.12
N PHE A 68 6.97 3.17 10.94
CA PHE A 68 5.67 3.08 10.28
C PHE A 68 5.69 1.94 9.27
N GLU A 69 4.76 1.04 9.39
CA GLU A 69 4.53 -0.08 8.46
C GLU A 69 3.04 -0.19 8.20
N THR A 70 2.65 -0.31 6.95
CA THR A 70 1.24 -0.49 6.58
C THR A 70 1.11 -1.22 5.26
N VAL A 71 -0.03 -1.91 5.08
CA VAL A 71 -0.47 -2.46 3.79
C VAL A 71 -1.91 -2.09 3.60
N HIS A 72 -2.21 -1.38 2.51
CA HIS A 72 -3.57 -1.03 2.15
C HIS A 72 -3.70 -0.69 0.67
N PRO A 73 -4.91 -0.73 0.10
CA PRO A 73 -5.16 -0.24 -1.25
C PRO A 73 -4.86 1.25 -1.35
N CYS A 74 -4.10 1.64 -2.37
CA CYS A 74 -3.73 3.02 -2.64
C CYS A 74 -4.11 3.43 -4.07
N LEU A 75 -4.54 4.67 -4.23
CA LEU A 75 -4.67 5.30 -5.54
C LEU A 75 -3.32 5.83 -5.99
N VAL A 76 -2.82 5.32 -7.10
CA VAL A 76 -1.55 5.73 -7.70
C VAL A 76 -1.78 6.26 -9.11
N SER A 77 -0.94 7.19 -9.57
CA SER A 77 -1.01 7.68 -10.95
C SER A 77 -0.77 6.53 -11.93
N LYS A 78 -1.55 6.45 -13.01
CA LYS A 78 -1.30 5.51 -14.11
C LYS A 78 0.08 5.66 -14.72
N ASN A 79 0.64 6.88 -14.68
CA ASN A 79 1.95 7.19 -15.25
C ASN A 79 3.11 7.00 -14.27
N SER A 80 2.84 6.59 -13.03
CA SER A 80 3.90 6.25 -12.06
C SER A 80 4.48 4.87 -12.32
N TYR A 81 5.72 4.63 -11.87
CA TYR A 81 6.35 3.31 -11.96
C TYR A 81 5.46 2.22 -11.33
N ILE A 82 5.00 2.43 -10.09
CA ILE A 82 4.10 1.49 -9.40
C ILE A 82 2.78 1.31 -10.15
N GLY A 83 2.23 2.39 -10.72
CA GLY A 83 1.00 2.32 -11.50
C GLY A 83 1.12 1.40 -12.72
N ASN A 84 2.30 1.30 -13.32
CA ASN A 84 2.55 0.48 -14.50
C ASN A 84 2.93 -0.97 -14.22
N VAL A 85 3.19 -1.34 -12.96
CA VAL A 85 3.44 -2.73 -12.59
C VAL A 85 2.17 -3.56 -12.83
N SER A 86 2.25 -4.63 -13.62
CA SER A 86 1.09 -5.45 -14.00
C SER A 86 1.44 -6.92 -14.12
N GLY A 87 0.42 -7.78 -14.23
CA GLY A 87 0.59 -9.22 -14.35
C GLY A 87 1.28 -9.83 -13.13
N VAL A 88 2.27 -10.67 -13.37
CA VAL A 88 3.07 -11.37 -12.34
C VAL A 88 4.22 -10.51 -11.78
N MET A 89 4.37 -9.28 -12.29
CA MET A 89 5.44 -8.39 -11.87
C MET A 89 5.19 -7.81 -10.49
N ASN A 90 6.25 -7.77 -9.68
CA ASN A 90 6.31 -7.04 -8.42
C ASN A 90 7.35 -5.91 -8.53
N ALA A 91 7.17 -4.87 -7.75
CA ALA A 91 8.16 -3.79 -7.66
C ALA A 91 8.36 -3.34 -6.21
N VAL A 92 9.58 -2.92 -5.92
CA VAL A 92 9.96 -2.27 -4.67
C VAL A 92 10.63 -0.95 -5.03
N ILE A 93 10.13 0.14 -4.46
CA ILE A 93 10.76 1.46 -4.53
C ILE A 93 11.48 1.72 -3.21
N LEU A 94 12.75 2.01 -3.31
CA LEU A 94 13.62 2.38 -2.19
C LEU A 94 14.01 3.85 -2.36
N GLU A 95 13.66 4.66 -1.37
CA GLU A 95 14.10 6.06 -1.34
C GLU A 95 15.10 6.25 -0.20
N GLY A 96 16.29 6.75 -0.53
CA GLY A 96 17.38 6.91 0.43
C GLY A 96 18.28 8.10 0.12
N LYS A 97 18.98 8.57 1.14
CA LYS A 97 19.97 9.64 1.00
C LYS A 97 21.38 9.07 1.22
N PRO A 98 22.37 9.37 0.37
CA PRO A 98 22.33 10.27 -0.82
C PRO A 98 21.90 9.59 -2.12
N VAL A 99 21.57 8.29 -2.13
CA VAL A 99 21.38 7.49 -3.34
C VAL A 99 20.14 7.85 -4.16
N GLY A 100 19.16 8.53 -3.56
CA GLY A 100 17.90 8.88 -4.21
C GLY A 100 16.93 7.70 -4.31
N GLU A 101 16.13 7.69 -5.36
CA GLU A 101 15.14 6.66 -5.64
C GLU A 101 15.76 5.51 -6.43
N ASN A 102 15.53 4.28 -5.98
CA ASN A 102 15.87 3.05 -6.69
C ASN A 102 14.63 2.20 -6.87
N ILE A 103 14.48 1.61 -8.04
CA ILE A 103 13.34 0.77 -8.39
C ILE A 103 13.85 -0.61 -8.74
N LEU A 104 13.38 -1.60 -8.02
CA LEU A 104 13.59 -3.01 -8.29
C LEU A 104 12.29 -3.60 -8.79
N GLN A 105 12.29 -4.16 -9.99
CA GLN A 105 11.12 -4.80 -10.58
C GLN A 105 11.50 -6.17 -11.13
N GLY A 106 10.63 -7.14 -10.92
CA GLY A 106 10.83 -8.48 -11.42
C GLY A 106 9.59 -9.35 -11.24
N GLU A 107 9.61 -10.52 -11.84
CA GLU A 107 8.55 -11.51 -11.66
C GLU A 107 8.55 -12.02 -10.22
N GLY A 108 7.40 -11.96 -9.56
CA GLY A 108 7.22 -12.40 -8.17
C GLY A 108 6.69 -13.82 -8.03
N ALA A 109 6.29 -14.45 -9.14
CA ALA A 109 5.74 -15.79 -9.17
C ALA A 109 6.02 -16.47 -10.50
N GLY A 110 5.96 -17.81 -10.51
CA GLY A 110 6.18 -18.62 -11.70
C GLY A 110 7.32 -19.62 -11.54
N PRO A 111 7.43 -20.61 -12.44
CA PRO A 111 8.44 -21.65 -12.34
C PRO A 111 9.86 -21.11 -12.48
N GLY A 112 10.10 -20.15 -13.37
CA GLY A 112 11.41 -19.54 -13.61
C GLY A 112 11.99 -18.85 -12.37
N PRO A 113 11.31 -17.81 -11.81
CA PRO A 113 11.77 -17.11 -10.61
C PRO A 113 11.94 -18.05 -9.40
N THR A 114 11.02 -18.99 -9.21
CA THR A 114 11.11 -19.97 -8.12
C THR A 114 12.33 -20.87 -8.27
N SER A 115 12.56 -21.45 -9.44
CA SER A 115 13.72 -22.29 -9.73
C SER A 115 15.03 -21.53 -9.56
N SER A 116 15.08 -20.28 -10.05
CA SER A 116 16.25 -19.42 -9.91
C SER A 116 16.60 -19.15 -8.45
N SER A 117 15.59 -18.86 -7.61
CA SER A 117 15.79 -18.64 -6.18
C SER A 117 16.30 -19.88 -5.47
N LEU A 118 15.70 -21.06 -5.74
CA LEU A 118 16.13 -22.34 -5.17
C LEU A 118 17.57 -22.69 -5.56
N LEU A 119 17.92 -22.51 -6.83
CA LEU A 119 19.29 -22.78 -7.31
C LEU A 119 20.29 -21.80 -6.71
N SER A 120 19.93 -20.53 -6.55
CA SER A 120 20.78 -19.52 -5.90
C SER A 120 21.09 -19.91 -4.45
N ASP A 121 20.08 -20.32 -3.70
CA ASP A 121 20.24 -20.74 -2.32
C ASP A 121 21.09 -22.02 -2.21
N LEU A 122 20.84 -23.00 -3.08
CA LEU A 122 21.63 -24.23 -3.13
C LEU A 122 23.11 -23.94 -3.44
N LEU A 123 23.38 -23.09 -4.43
CA LEU A 123 24.75 -22.70 -4.78
C LEU A 123 25.44 -21.94 -3.64
N SER A 124 24.71 -21.10 -2.92
CA SER A 124 25.24 -20.38 -1.75
C SER A 124 25.65 -21.36 -0.65
N ILE A 125 24.84 -22.38 -0.39
CA ILE A 125 25.14 -23.44 0.60
C ILE A 125 26.39 -24.23 0.15
N LEU A 126 26.43 -24.65 -1.11
CA LEU A 126 27.56 -25.43 -1.66
C LEU A 126 28.88 -24.67 -1.63
N LYS A 127 28.85 -23.35 -1.82
CA LYS A 127 30.03 -22.47 -1.72
C LYS A 127 30.41 -22.13 -0.29
N GLY A 128 29.65 -22.54 0.72
CA GLY A 128 29.85 -22.17 2.10
C GLY A 128 29.54 -20.70 2.43
N ASP A 129 28.88 -19.99 1.52
CA ASP A 129 28.48 -18.59 1.68
C ASP A 129 27.19 -18.50 2.52
N ILE A 130 27.28 -18.97 3.76
CA ILE A 130 26.15 -18.93 4.68
C ILE A 130 26.12 -17.59 5.40
N LYS A 131 25.32 -16.66 4.87
CA LYS A 131 25.11 -15.35 5.48
C LYS A 131 24.04 -15.43 6.58
N LYS A 132 24.23 -14.60 7.61
CA LYS A 132 23.19 -14.45 8.64
C LYS A 132 21.94 -13.83 8.01
N PRO A 133 20.74 -14.33 8.36
CA PRO A 133 19.50 -13.66 7.97
C PRO A 133 19.59 -12.18 8.35
N PHE A 134 19.23 -11.30 7.42
CA PHE A 134 19.34 -9.83 7.62
C PHE A 134 20.77 -9.27 7.80
N GLY A 135 21.82 -10.02 7.44
CA GLY A 135 23.21 -9.56 7.42
C GLY A 135 23.89 -9.43 8.78
N ILE A 136 23.17 -9.23 9.87
CA ILE A 136 23.70 -9.07 11.23
C ILE A 136 22.99 -9.94 12.26
N PRO A 137 23.64 -10.26 13.39
CA PRO A 137 23.01 -11.01 14.47
C PRO A 137 21.77 -10.30 15.04
N ASN A 138 20.75 -11.07 15.40
CA ASN A 138 19.49 -10.53 15.90
C ASN A 138 19.65 -9.68 17.19
N ASN A 139 20.61 -10.02 18.07
CA ASN A 139 20.90 -9.26 19.28
C ASN A 139 21.52 -7.87 19.01
N LYS A 140 22.14 -7.66 17.84
CA LYS A 140 22.68 -6.35 17.42
C LYS A 140 21.67 -5.49 16.65
N ARG A 141 20.46 -6.02 16.37
CA ARG A 141 19.42 -5.29 15.67
C ARG A 141 18.63 -4.40 16.63
N LYS A 142 18.27 -3.20 16.16
CA LYS A 142 17.57 -2.20 16.97
C LYS A 142 16.11 -2.59 17.19
N SER A 143 15.59 -2.33 18.37
CA SER A 143 14.15 -2.31 18.63
C SER A 143 13.65 -0.89 18.45
N ILE A 144 12.73 -0.67 17.50
CA ILE A 144 12.14 0.64 17.24
C ILE A 144 10.67 0.56 17.62
N LYS A 145 10.15 1.64 18.24
CA LYS A 145 8.72 1.77 18.54
C LYS A 145 7.90 1.88 17.25
N CYS A 146 6.73 1.29 17.24
CA CYS A 146 5.78 1.50 16.15
C CYS A 146 5.23 2.92 16.19
N TYR A 147 5.12 3.52 14.99
CA TYR A 147 4.43 4.79 14.82
C TYR A 147 2.92 4.60 15.04
N ASN A 148 2.30 5.52 15.74
CA ASN A 148 0.86 5.47 15.94
C ASN A 148 0.14 5.90 14.65
N VAL A 149 -0.51 4.96 13.99
CA VAL A 149 -1.23 5.18 12.72
C VAL A 149 -2.29 6.27 12.81
N ASN A 150 -2.86 6.52 13.98
CA ASN A 150 -3.85 7.59 14.17
C ASN A 150 -3.25 8.99 13.97
N ASN A 151 -1.93 9.13 14.01
CA ASN A 151 -1.23 10.38 13.75
C ASN A 151 -0.78 10.50 12.29
N TYR A 152 -1.03 9.47 11.48
CA TYR A 152 -0.63 9.48 10.07
C TYR A 152 -1.66 10.23 9.24
N THR A 153 -1.22 11.30 8.62
CA THR A 153 -2.06 12.15 7.76
C THR A 153 -1.84 11.78 6.30
N ASN A 154 -2.90 11.46 5.59
CA ASN A 154 -2.85 11.13 4.17
C ASN A 154 -4.14 11.55 3.45
N SER A 155 -4.10 11.61 2.11
CA SER A 155 -5.31 11.72 1.30
C SER A 155 -6.16 10.47 1.43
N LEU A 156 -7.48 10.64 1.46
CA LEU A 156 -8.44 9.54 1.57
C LEU A 156 -9.31 9.47 0.30
N TYR A 157 -9.60 8.25 -0.11
CA TYR A 157 -10.66 7.93 -1.05
C TYR A 157 -11.90 7.52 -0.27
N LEU A 158 -12.99 8.25 -0.46
CA LEU A 158 -14.26 8.01 0.22
C LEU A 158 -15.34 7.79 -0.83
N ARG A 159 -16.03 6.65 -0.78
CA ARG A 159 -17.17 6.33 -1.63
C ARG A 159 -18.43 6.24 -0.79
N PHE A 160 -19.47 6.94 -1.23
CA PHE A 160 -20.78 6.97 -0.61
C PHE A 160 -21.85 6.54 -1.62
N GLU A 161 -22.69 5.61 -1.22
CA GLU A 161 -23.96 5.31 -1.89
C GLU A 161 -25.06 6.12 -1.23
N VAL A 162 -25.66 7.04 -1.96
CA VAL A 162 -26.64 7.99 -1.40
C VAL A 162 -27.90 8.04 -2.25
N LYS A 163 -28.98 8.59 -1.69
CA LYS A 163 -30.18 8.95 -2.50
C LYS A 163 -29.83 10.14 -3.40
N ASP A 164 -30.27 10.08 -4.65
CA ASP A 164 -30.04 11.17 -5.61
C ASP A 164 -31.12 12.25 -5.46
N ILE A 165 -31.02 13.02 -4.39
CA ILE A 165 -31.93 14.12 -4.05
C ILE A 165 -31.15 15.39 -3.66
N PRO A 166 -31.73 16.58 -3.88
CA PRO A 166 -31.12 17.84 -3.49
C PRO A 166 -30.70 17.87 -2.02
N GLY A 167 -29.53 18.47 -1.74
CA GLY A 167 -29.02 18.68 -0.37
C GLY A 167 -28.16 17.56 0.18
N VAL A 168 -28.14 16.35 -0.39
CA VAL A 168 -27.31 15.24 0.12
C VAL A 168 -25.82 15.57 0.03
N LEU A 169 -25.37 16.07 -1.11
CA LEU A 169 -23.97 16.48 -1.30
C LEU A 169 -23.56 17.60 -0.31
N SER A 170 -24.46 18.57 -0.11
CA SER A 170 -24.24 19.65 0.87
C SER A 170 -24.05 19.10 2.30
N LYS A 171 -24.82 18.07 2.70
CA LYS A 171 -24.66 17.45 4.03
C LYS A 171 -23.29 16.76 4.16
N ILE A 172 -22.83 16.07 3.13
CA ILE A 172 -21.51 15.37 3.13
C ILE A 172 -20.39 16.43 3.25
N THR A 173 -20.40 17.44 2.36
CA THR A 173 -19.34 18.46 2.32
C THR A 173 -19.33 19.31 3.58
N LYS A 174 -20.50 19.65 4.15
CA LYS A 174 -20.61 20.36 5.43
C LYS A 174 -20.00 19.51 6.58
N ARG A 175 -20.19 18.19 6.56
CA ARG A 175 -19.55 17.29 7.55
C ARG A 175 -18.05 17.28 7.42
N LEU A 176 -17.51 17.17 6.20
CA LEU A 176 -16.08 17.22 5.96
C LEU A 176 -15.48 18.57 6.41
N ALA A 177 -16.14 19.67 6.07
CA ALA A 177 -15.72 21.01 6.48
C ALA A 177 -15.67 21.17 8.01
N LYS A 178 -16.63 20.61 8.76
CA LYS A 178 -16.64 20.61 10.24
C LYS A 178 -15.36 19.98 10.81
N TYR A 179 -14.82 18.95 10.15
CA TYR A 179 -13.57 18.29 10.53
C TYR A 179 -12.34 18.86 9.83
N LYS A 180 -12.46 20.00 9.15
CA LYS A 180 -11.38 20.66 8.39
C LYS A 180 -10.78 19.78 7.29
N ILE A 181 -11.58 18.87 6.74
CA ILE A 181 -11.17 17.99 5.64
C ILE A 181 -11.47 18.70 4.32
N SER A 182 -10.43 19.01 3.55
CA SER A 182 -10.54 19.67 2.24
C SER A 182 -10.69 18.63 1.13
N VAL A 183 -11.57 18.94 0.16
CA VAL A 183 -11.86 18.09 -0.99
C VAL A 183 -10.95 18.45 -2.15
N LYS A 184 -10.20 17.48 -2.66
CA LYS A 184 -9.34 17.62 -3.85
C LYS A 184 -10.08 17.30 -5.15
N ARG A 185 -10.88 16.23 -5.13
CA ARG A 185 -11.71 15.81 -6.27
C ARG A 185 -13.04 15.28 -5.77
N LEU A 186 -14.08 15.50 -6.56
CA LEU A 186 -15.41 14.99 -6.30
C LEU A 186 -16.03 14.53 -7.61
N ILE A 187 -16.58 13.31 -7.60
CA ILE A 187 -17.35 12.74 -8.71
C ILE A 187 -18.68 12.28 -8.14
N GLN A 188 -19.76 12.61 -8.83
CA GLN A 188 -21.08 12.07 -8.56
C GLN A 188 -21.58 11.36 -9.82
N THR A 189 -21.91 10.10 -9.70
CA THR A 189 -22.45 9.27 -10.79
C THR A 189 -23.87 8.84 -10.39
N PRO A 190 -24.91 9.36 -11.08
CA PRO A 190 -26.28 8.98 -10.76
C PRO A 190 -26.60 7.57 -11.26
N ASP A 191 -27.31 6.81 -10.46
CA ASP A 191 -27.97 5.55 -10.83
C ASP A 191 -29.47 5.81 -11.03
N LYS A 192 -29.85 6.15 -12.25
CA LYS A 192 -31.24 6.50 -12.61
C LYS A 192 -32.25 5.37 -12.35
N LYS A 193 -31.80 4.11 -12.33
CA LYS A 193 -32.70 2.96 -12.12
C LYS A 193 -33.16 2.86 -10.66
N ASN A 194 -32.29 3.21 -9.71
CA ASN A 194 -32.52 2.99 -8.29
C ASN A 194 -32.71 4.30 -7.51
N ASN A 195 -32.82 5.44 -8.17
CA ASN A 195 -32.87 6.78 -7.53
C ASN A 195 -31.74 6.97 -6.50
N LYS A 196 -30.54 6.48 -6.82
CA LYS A 196 -29.32 6.56 -6.03
C LYS A 196 -28.22 7.25 -6.81
N ALA A 197 -27.22 7.72 -6.09
CA ALA A 197 -25.98 8.21 -6.69
C ALA A 197 -24.77 7.67 -5.91
N THR A 198 -23.73 7.34 -6.66
CA THR A 198 -22.41 7.09 -6.08
C THR A 198 -21.66 8.41 -6.03
N VAL A 199 -21.28 8.84 -4.85
CA VAL A 199 -20.45 10.03 -4.63
C VAL A 199 -19.06 9.56 -4.21
N VAL A 200 -18.05 9.93 -4.97
CA VAL A 200 -16.65 9.69 -4.66
C VAL A 200 -15.95 10.98 -4.34
N ILE A 201 -15.24 11.01 -3.23
CA ILE A 201 -14.47 12.16 -2.76
C ILE A 201 -13.03 11.71 -2.54
N ILE A 202 -12.08 12.45 -3.13
CA ILE A 202 -10.66 12.36 -2.79
C ILE A 202 -10.30 13.61 -2.01
N THR A 203 -9.76 13.43 -0.80
CA THR A 203 -9.38 14.55 0.06
C THR A 203 -7.98 15.05 -0.25
N HIS A 204 -7.64 16.26 0.19
CA HIS A 204 -6.25 16.65 0.38
C HIS A 204 -5.62 15.87 1.57
N LYS A 205 -4.29 15.92 1.64
CA LYS A 205 -3.53 15.45 2.79
C LYS A 205 -3.76 16.35 3.99
#